data_2ba3659f7d98ceeb56ed0c238fb303c1
#
_entry.id   2ba3659f7d98ceeb56ed0c238fb303c1
#
_cell.length_a   1.000
_cell.length_b   1.000
_cell.length_c   1.000
_cell.angle_alpha   90.00
_cell.angle_beta   90.00
_cell.angle_gamma   90.00
#
_symmetry.space_group_name_H-M   'P 1'
#
loop_
_entity.id
_entity.type
_entity.pdbx_description
1 polymer ?
#
loop_
_entity_poly.entity_id
_entity_poly.type
_entity_poly.pdbx_seq_one_letter_code
_entity_poly.pdbx_strand_id
1 'polypeptide(L)'
;MQLFPTSLFSDGPVLRVLDLAIAAQESGGKLSLDDELQRYIRLVRGNWVANWNCSVYASSGVLDYASDSVAQQGGLDSFPPEFKEKAARAAGDMDPADYLRTLAELLRIADRQGVPEYRELPLSGWEFLQTFPHLFGFDVVLADEGDLPFAGLVERFATAEHPFCHERSAALATEAQRALVLFPGGQCLKERLSWATHDGLTELIDTINNHMQREHS
;
A
#
# COMPACT_ATOMS: atom_id res chain seq x y z
N MET A 1 14.85 30.52 -6.95
CA MET A 1 13.83 29.57 -7.42
C MET A 1 14.28 28.18 -6.95
N GLN A 2 13.79 27.73 -5.79
CA GLN A 2 14.08 26.38 -5.28
C GLN A 2 13.24 25.41 -6.09
N LEU A 3 13.88 24.57 -6.90
CA LEU A 3 13.26 23.40 -7.53
C LEU A 3 13.05 22.36 -6.45
N PHE A 4 11.85 22.33 -5.86
CA PHE A 4 11.42 21.18 -5.08
C PHE A 4 11.36 19.99 -6.02
N PRO A 5 11.83 18.81 -5.61
CA PRO A 5 11.53 17.59 -6.35
C PRO A 5 10.00 17.40 -6.29
N THR A 6 9.33 17.83 -7.36
CA THR A 6 7.86 17.84 -7.48
C THR A 6 7.26 16.46 -7.15
N SER A 7 8.00 15.39 -7.43
CA SER A 7 7.61 14.01 -7.16
C SER A 7 7.37 13.70 -5.67
N LEU A 8 8.11 14.31 -4.73
CA LEU A 8 7.90 14.09 -3.30
C LEU A 8 6.57 14.66 -2.79
N PHE A 9 6.07 15.69 -3.45
CA PHE A 9 4.85 16.41 -3.07
C PHE A 9 3.68 16.20 -4.05
N SER A 10 3.84 15.37 -5.09
CA SER A 10 2.78 15.14 -6.09
C SER A 10 2.28 13.69 -6.12
N ASP A 11 3.13 12.69 -5.82
CA ASP A 11 2.79 11.25 -5.87
C ASP A 11 3.56 10.43 -4.82
N GLY A 12 4.10 11.09 -3.81
CA GLY A 12 5.07 10.47 -2.92
C GLY A 12 4.49 9.96 -1.60
N PRO A 13 5.35 9.33 -0.79
CA PRO A 13 5.02 8.81 0.53
C PRO A 13 4.43 9.85 1.48
N VAL A 14 4.80 11.11 1.32
CA VAL A 14 4.29 12.23 2.15
C VAL A 14 2.81 12.49 1.90
N LEU A 15 2.38 12.47 0.62
CA LEU A 15 0.95 12.58 0.30
C LEU A 15 0.17 11.40 0.88
N ARG A 16 0.74 10.20 0.85
CA ARG A 16 0.11 9.04 1.48
C ARG A 16 -0.08 9.23 2.97
N VAL A 17 0.91 9.75 3.69
CA VAL A 17 0.80 10.03 5.12
C VAL A 17 -0.30 11.07 5.39
N LEU A 18 -0.42 12.10 4.54
CA LEU A 18 -1.51 13.08 4.63
C LEU A 18 -2.88 12.43 4.37
N ASP A 19 -3.01 11.55 3.37
CA ASP A 19 -4.25 10.82 3.10
C ASP A 19 -4.69 9.98 4.29
N LEU A 20 -3.76 9.31 4.97
CA LEU A 20 -4.06 8.52 6.17
C LEU A 20 -4.50 9.42 7.34
N ALA A 21 -3.87 10.58 7.50
CA ALA A 21 -4.25 11.55 8.51
C ALA A 21 -5.68 12.10 8.27
N ILE A 22 -6.00 12.43 7.02
CA ILE A 22 -7.33 12.87 6.60
C ILE A 22 -8.35 11.76 6.86
N ALA A 23 -8.06 10.53 6.42
CA ALA A 23 -8.97 9.41 6.61
C ALA A 23 -9.26 9.12 8.09
N ALA A 24 -8.24 9.21 8.95
CA ALA A 24 -8.41 9.05 10.39
C ALA A 24 -9.30 10.14 10.99
N GLN A 25 -9.07 11.41 10.63
CA GLN A 25 -9.90 12.54 11.07
C GLN A 25 -11.37 12.40 10.64
N GLU A 26 -11.59 12.09 9.36
CA GLU A 26 -12.93 12.03 8.77
C GLU A 26 -13.70 10.75 9.16
N SER A 27 -13.01 9.77 9.73
CA SER A 27 -13.63 8.51 10.16
C SER A 27 -14.62 8.64 11.31
N GLY A 28 -14.65 9.79 11.98
CA GLY A 28 -15.45 9.99 13.19
C GLY A 28 -15.02 9.08 14.34
N GLY A 29 -13.72 8.78 14.45
CA GLY A 29 -13.14 7.95 15.49
C GLY A 29 -13.12 6.44 15.19
N LYS A 30 -13.49 6.03 13.98
CA LYS A 30 -13.44 4.61 13.53
C LYS A 30 -12.04 4.16 13.16
N LEU A 31 -11.19 5.08 12.71
CA LEU A 31 -9.79 4.83 12.36
C LEU A 31 -8.88 5.58 13.34
N SER A 32 -7.89 4.91 13.86
CA SER A 32 -6.82 5.49 14.66
C SER A 32 -5.69 5.96 13.75
N LEU A 33 -5.25 7.21 13.88
CA LEU A 33 -4.08 7.69 13.14
C LEU A 33 -2.83 6.87 13.48
N ASP A 34 -2.65 6.49 14.74
CA ASP A 34 -1.53 5.66 15.18
C ASP A 34 -1.52 4.31 14.43
N ASP A 35 -2.67 3.62 14.38
CA ASP A 35 -2.81 2.36 13.64
C ASP A 35 -2.51 2.53 12.14
N GLU A 36 -2.98 3.61 11.53
CA GLU A 36 -2.74 3.89 10.11
C GLU A 36 -1.26 4.18 9.82
N LEU A 37 -0.58 4.91 10.72
CA LEU A 37 0.87 5.14 10.62
C LEU A 37 1.66 3.84 10.83
N GLN A 38 1.25 2.97 11.75
CA GLN A 38 1.85 1.66 11.95
C GLN A 38 1.71 0.77 10.70
N ARG A 39 0.54 0.76 10.05
CA ARG A 39 0.32 0.06 8.76
C ARG A 39 1.21 0.62 7.65
N TYR A 40 1.32 1.95 7.57
CA TYR A 40 2.22 2.61 6.61
C TYR A 40 3.68 2.18 6.82
N ILE A 41 4.14 2.18 8.06
CA ILE A 41 5.50 1.76 8.41
C ILE A 41 5.73 0.29 8.03
N ARG A 42 4.77 -0.59 8.33
CA ARG A 42 4.81 -2.00 7.97
C ARG A 42 4.93 -2.18 6.45
N LEU A 43 4.12 -1.45 5.69
CA LEU A 43 4.16 -1.49 4.22
C LEU A 43 5.53 -1.05 3.69
N VAL A 44 6.06 0.10 4.14
CA VAL A 44 7.34 0.63 3.69
C VAL A 44 8.49 -0.31 4.06
N ARG A 45 8.56 -0.78 5.29
CA ARG A 45 9.62 -1.69 5.76
C ARG A 45 9.54 -3.07 5.14
N GLY A 46 8.33 -3.55 4.85
CA GLY A 46 8.10 -4.84 4.16
C GLY A 46 8.34 -4.79 2.66
N ASN A 47 8.55 -3.61 2.07
CA ASN A 47 8.80 -3.42 0.65
C ASN A 47 10.18 -2.77 0.46
N TRP A 48 11.17 -3.57 0.01
CA TRP A 48 12.53 -3.10 -0.22
C TRP A 48 12.60 -1.87 -1.15
N VAL A 49 11.85 -1.86 -2.25
CA VAL A 49 11.87 -0.77 -3.22
C VAL A 49 11.29 0.50 -2.61
N ALA A 50 10.17 0.40 -1.88
CA ALA A 50 9.57 1.54 -1.19
C ALA A 50 10.52 2.12 -0.14
N ASN A 51 11.12 1.27 0.69
CA ASN A 51 12.06 1.69 1.73
C ASN A 51 13.34 2.32 1.15
N TRP A 52 13.83 1.82 0.02
CA TRP A 52 14.97 2.38 -0.68
C TRP A 52 14.66 3.76 -1.27
N ASN A 53 13.50 3.91 -1.92
CA ASN A 53 13.11 5.16 -2.56
C ASN A 53 12.79 6.28 -1.56
N CYS A 54 12.07 5.95 -0.50
CA CYS A 54 11.74 6.90 0.56
C CYS A 54 11.44 6.13 1.85
N SER A 55 12.42 6.02 2.72
CA SER A 55 12.24 5.41 4.04
C SER A 55 11.28 6.22 4.91
N VAL A 56 10.78 5.59 5.97
CA VAL A 56 9.94 6.28 6.99
C VAL A 56 10.67 7.50 7.56
N TYR A 57 11.97 7.37 7.80
CA TYR A 57 12.81 8.48 8.27
C TYR A 57 12.88 9.62 7.25
N ALA A 58 13.03 9.32 5.96
CA ALA A 58 13.04 10.33 4.90
C ALA A 58 11.67 11.02 4.80
N SER A 59 10.56 10.26 4.88
CA SER A 59 9.21 10.81 4.87
C SER A 59 8.99 11.81 6.01
N SER A 60 9.42 11.47 7.23
CA SER A 60 9.34 12.40 8.37
C SER A 60 10.20 13.65 8.19
N GLY A 61 11.40 13.51 7.61
CA GLY A 61 12.26 14.66 7.28
C GLY A 61 11.67 15.60 6.23
N VAL A 62 10.97 15.06 5.24
CA VAL A 62 10.25 15.86 4.23
C VAL A 62 9.07 16.62 4.85
N LEU A 63 8.36 16.01 5.79
CA LEU A 63 7.28 16.68 6.54
C LEU A 63 7.83 17.85 7.40
N ASP A 64 8.98 17.68 8.09
CA ASP A 64 9.63 18.77 8.81
C ASP A 64 10.05 19.89 7.88
N TYR A 65 10.68 19.54 6.75
CA TYR A 65 11.06 20.52 5.75
C TYR A 65 9.86 21.32 5.23
N ALA A 66 8.74 20.63 4.96
CA ALA A 66 7.51 21.28 4.55
C ALA A 66 6.96 22.20 5.66
N SER A 67 6.96 21.74 6.92
CA SER A 67 6.59 22.55 8.08
C SER A 67 7.39 23.84 8.17
N ASP A 68 8.72 23.74 8.14
CA ASP A 68 9.62 24.89 8.23
C ASP A 68 9.43 25.84 7.03
N SER A 69 9.24 25.31 5.83
CA SER A 69 8.99 26.11 4.63
C SER A 69 7.66 26.88 4.72
N VAL A 70 6.59 26.24 5.21
CA VAL A 70 5.29 26.89 5.43
C VAL A 70 5.41 28.01 6.46
N ALA A 71 6.08 27.76 7.58
CA ALA A 71 6.29 28.73 8.64
C ALA A 71 7.11 29.96 8.15
N GLN A 72 8.17 29.73 7.35
CA GLN A 72 9.03 30.81 6.85
C GLN A 72 8.38 31.64 5.73
N GLN A 73 7.59 31.01 4.86
CA GLN A 73 6.97 31.66 3.71
C GLN A 73 5.57 32.20 4.01
N GLY A 74 5.04 31.95 5.20
CA GLY A 74 3.72 32.42 5.61
C GLY A 74 2.56 31.64 4.96
N GLY A 75 2.81 30.40 4.49
CA GLY A 75 1.72 29.58 3.98
C GLY A 75 2.14 28.48 2.99
N LEU A 76 1.13 27.78 2.47
CA LEU A 76 1.26 26.61 1.59
C LEU A 76 1.42 26.98 0.09
N ASP A 77 1.44 28.27 -0.28
CA ASP A 77 1.33 28.72 -1.68
C ASP A 77 2.53 28.33 -2.58
N SER A 78 3.67 27.99 -1.98
CA SER A 78 4.86 27.53 -2.69
C SER A 78 4.85 26.05 -3.07
N PHE A 79 3.89 25.30 -2.56
CA PHE A 79 3.77 23.86 -2.77
C PHE A 79 2.83 23.51 -3.93
N PRO A 80 2.93 22.29 -4.52
CA PRO A 80 2.00 21.80 -5.51
C PRO A 80 0.55 21.84 -4.99
N PRO A 81 -0.44 22.11 -5.88
CA PRO A 81 -1.85 22.25 -5.47
C PRO A 81 -2.39 21.07 -4.65
N GLU A 82 -2.04 19.85 -5.04
CA GLU A 82 -2.48 18.64 -4.33
C GLU A 82 -1.93 18.56 -2.90
N PHE A 83 -0.63 18.86 -2.73
CA PHE A 83 -0.04 18.90 -1.38
C PHE A 83 -0.69 20.00 -0.54
N LYS A 84 -0.87 21.18 -1.10
CA LYS A 84 -1.52 22.32 -0.43
C LYS A 84 -2.91 21.95 0.08
N GLU A 85 -3.73 21.36 -0.80
CA GLU A 85 -5.09 20.93 -0.46
C GLU A 85 -5.09 19.90 0.66
N LYS A 86 -4.29 18.84 0.54
CA LYS A 86 -4.21 17.76 1.53
C LYS A 86 -3.64 18.25 2.86
N ALA A 87 -2.59 19.06 2.85
CA ALA A 87 -2.01 19.61 4.07
C ALA A 87 -2.99 20.53 4.82
N ALA A 88 -3.71 21.40 4.11
CA ALA A 88 -4.74 22.24 4.70
C ALA A 88 -5.90 21.41 5.26
N ARG A 89 -6.37 20.40 4.53
CA ARG A 89 -7.45 19.50 4.95
C ARG A 89 -7.04 18.65 6.17
N ALA A 90 -5.83 18.12 6.17
CA ALA A 90 -5.30 17.34 7.30
C ALA A 90 -5.10 18.20 8.55
N ALA A 91 -4.70 19.46 8.42
CA ALA A 91 -4.52 20.38 9.53
C ALA A 91 -5.86 20.80 10.15
N GLY A 92 -6.96 20.86 9.35
CA GLY A 92 -8.26 21.33 9.84
C GLY A 92 -8.16 22.75 10.40
N ASP A 93 -8.48 22.91 11.70
CA ASP A 93 -8.41 24.20 12.40
C ASP A 93 -7.02 24.53 12.96
N MET A 94 -6.04 23.61 12.84
CA MET A 94 -4.66 23.83 13.28
C MET A 94 -3.87 24.62 12.24
N ASP A 95 -2.81 25.30 12.69
CA ASP A 95 -1.81 25.84 11.76
C ASP A 95 -1.16 24.70 10.95
N PRO A 96 -1.11 24.79 9.61
CA PRO A 96 -0.55 23.72 8.77
C PRO A 96 0.92 23.41 9.08
N ALA A 97 1.75 24.40 9.44
CA ALA A 97 3.15 24.16 9.79
C ALA A 97 3.25 23.34 11.09
N ASP A 98 2.47 23.71 12.11
CA ASP A 98 2.45 22.99 13.38
C ASP A 98 1.89 21.58 13.22
N TYR A 99 0.88 21.39 12.38
CA TYR A 99 0.32 20.08 12.09
C TYR A 99 1.33 19.17 11.37
N LEU A 100 2.01 19.67 10.33
CA LEU A 100 3.03 18.90 9.59
C LEU A 100 4.18 18.47 10.51
N ARG A 101 4.61 19.34 11.43
CA ARG A 101 5.63 19.02 12.44
C ARG A 101 5.15 17.94 13.40
N THR A 102 3.92 18.05 13.87
CA THR A 102 3.30 17.05 14.73
C THR A 102 3.21 15.70 14.03
N LEU A 103 2.79 15.68 12.77
CA LEU A 103 2.69 14.45 11.97
C LEU A 103 4.06 13.80 11.73
N ALA A 104 5.11 14.60 11.48
CA ALA A 104 6.48 14.12 11.39
C ALA A 104 6.95 13.44 12.68
N GLU A 105 6.63 14.03 13.84
CA GLU A 105 6.99 13.45 15.14
C GLU A 105 6.20 12.18 15.45
N LEU A 106 4.90 12.16 15.17
CA LEU A 106 4.07 10.94 15.31
C LEU A 106 4.61 9.79 14.45
N LEU A 107 5.02 10.08 13.23
CA LEU A 107 5.61 9.08 12.34
C LEU A 107 6.93 8.53 12.90
N ARG A 108 7.78 9.38 13.51
CA ARG A 108 9.01 8.92 14.18
C ARG A 108 8.74 8.10 15.42
N ILE A 109 7.73 8.49 16.20
CA ILE A 109 7.34 7.75 17.41
C ILE A 109 6.86 6.35 16.99
N ALA A 110 5.94 6.27 16.04
CA ALA A 110 5.43 5.01 15.52
C ALA A 110 6.55 4.13 14.94
N ASP A 111 7.51 4.72 14.21
CA ASP A 111 8.65 3.98 13.65
C ASP A 111 9.57 3.35 14.72
N ARG A 112 9.70 3.99 15.90
CA ARG A 112 10.48 3.47 17.02
C ARG A 112 9.78 2.34 17.79
N GLN A 113 8.44 2.28 17.75
CA GLN A 113 7.66 1.24 18.44
C GLN A 113 7.82 -0.15 17.81
N GLY A 114 8.32 -0.21 16.59
CA GLY A 114 8.45 -1.44 15.82
C GLY A 114 7.27 -1.67 14.90
N VAL A 115 7.32 -2.79 14.18
CA VAL A 115 6.30 -3.15 13.19
C VAL A 115 5.36 -4.17 13.82
N PRO A 116 4.06 -3.87 14.00
CA PRO A 116 3.11 -4.81 14.56
C PRO A 116 2.87 -5.98 13.61
N GLU A 117 2.67 -7.18 14.16
CA GLU A 117 2.27 -8.33 13.37
C GLU A 117 0.81 -8.19 12.88
N TYR A 118 0.47 -8.89 11.79
CA TYR A 118 -0.89 -8.84 11.21
C TYR A 118 -1.99 -9.36 12.16
N ARG A 119 -1.64 -10.18 13.16
CA ARG A 119 -2.57 -10.62 14.23
C ARG A 119 -2.85 -9.52 15.26
N GLU A 120 -1.89 -8.59 15.46
CA GLU A 120 -2.01 -7.48 16.42
C GLU A 120 -2.70 -6.28 15.76
N LEU A 121 -2.33 -5.99 14.53
CA LEU A 121 -2.92 -4.95 13.72
C LEU A 121 -3.35 -5.54 12.37
N PRO A 122 -4.62 -5.91 12.20
CA PRO A 122 -5.13 -6.53 10.99
C PRO A 122 -4.91 -5.71 9.73
N LEU A 123 -4.76 -6.40 8.60
CA LEU A 123 -4.56 -5.81 7.28
C LEU A 123 -5.75 -4.91 6.91
N SER A 124 -5.49 -3.64 6.62
CA SER A 124 -6.53 -2.73 6.13
C SER A 124 -6.80 -2.92 4.64
N GLY A 125 -7.91 -2.34 4.13
CA GLY A 125 -8.24 -2.42 2.71
C GLY A 125 -7.17 -1.79 1.83
N TRP A 126 -6.71 -0.59 2.18
CA TRP A 126 -5.69 0.11 1.39
C TRP A 126 -4.31 -0.58 1.47
N GLU A 127 -3.95 -1.12 2.63
CA GLU A 127 -2.69 -1.85 2.81
C GLU A 127 -2.70 -3.14 1.99
N PHE A 128 -3.86 -3.84 1.94
CA PHE A 128 -4.05 -5.02 1.10
C PHE A 128 -3.79 -4.71 -0.37
N LEU A 129 -4.41 -3.64 -0.91
CA LEU A 129 -4.23 -3.21 -2.29
C LEU A 129 -2.77 -2.89 -2.65
N GLN A 130 -2.01 -2.36 -1.70
CA GLN A 130 -0.58 -2.05 -1.90
C GLN A 130 0.33 -3.25 -1.71
N THR A 131 -0.08 -4.23 -0.90
CA THR A 131 0.71 -5.42 -0.60
C THR A 131 0.50 -6.53 -1.62
N PHE A 132 -0.71 -6.64 -2.18
CA PHE A 132 -1.17 -7.71 -3.06
C PHE A 132 -1.94 -7.18 -4.28
N PRO A 133 -1.35 -6.26 -5.08
CA PRO A 133 -2.04 -5.66 -6.21
C PRO A 133 -2.41 -6.67 -7.30
N HIS A 134 -1.60 -7.72 -7.51
CA HIS A 134 -1.86 -8.75 -8.51
C HIS A 134 -2.97 -9.71 -8.07
N LEU A 135 -3.02 -10.10 -6.79
CA LEU A 135 -4.12 -10.90 -6.24
C LEU A 135 -5.45 -10.14 -6.35
N PHE A 136 -5.45 -8.84 -6.04
CA PHE A 136 -6.64 -8.00 -6.20
C PHE A 136 -7.05 -7.87 -7.68
N GLY A 137 -6.09 -7.61 -8.57
CA GLY A 137 -6.35 -7.52 -10.01
C GLY A 137 -6.91 -8.81 -10.58
N PHE A 138 -6.43 -9.96 -10.13
CA PHE A 138 -6.94 -11.27 -10.52
C PHE A 138 -8.38 -11.49 -10.01
N ASP A 139 -8.73 -11.08 -8.79
CA ASP A 139 -10.09 -11.16 -8.26
C ASP A 139 -11.10 -10.39 -9.11
N VAL A 140 -10.70 -9.21 -9.62
CA VAL A 140 -11.54 -8.43 -10.54
C VAL A 140 -11.80 -9.20 -11.84
N VAL A 141 -10.79 -9.90 -12.36
CA VAL A 141 -10.95 -10.74 -13.56
C VAL A 141 -11.87 -11.92 -13.28
N LEU A 142 -11.76 -12.57 -12.12
CA LEU A 142 -12.62 -13.69 -11.74
C LEU A 142 -14.11 -13.31 -11.65
N ALA A 143 -14.42 -12.09 -11.28
CA ALA A 143 -15.81 -11.61 -11.15
C ALA A 143 -16.55 -11.56 -12.50
N ASP A 144 -15.83 -11.41 -13.60
CA ASP A 144 -16.40 -11.31 -14.96
C ASP A 144 -16.51 -12.66 -15.68
N GLU A 145 -16.02 -13.74 -15.08
CA GLU A 145 -15.84 -15.01 -15.76
C GLU A 145 -16.73 -16.13 -15.17
N GLY A 146 -17.62 -16.68 -16.03
CA GLY A 146 -18.64 -17.67 -15.67
C GLY A 146 -18.14 -19.03 -15.10
N ASP A 147 -18.91 -20.11 -15.29
CA ASP A 147 -18.88 -21.42 -14.60
C ASP A 147 -17.63 -22.32 -14.76
N LEU A 148 -16.42 -21.75 -14.99
CA LEU A 148 -15.21 -22.57 -15.04
C LEU A 148 -14.71 -22.95 -13.63
N PRO A 149 -14.12 -24.15 -13.45
CA PRO A 149 -13.37 -24.47 -12.26
C PRO A 149 -12.23 -23.47 -12.02
N PHE A 150 -11.85 -23.24 -10.77
CA PHE A 150 -10.85 -22.23 -10.41
C PHE A 150 -9.52 -22.40 -11.18
N ALA A 151 -8.97 -23.63 -11.26
CA ALA A 151 -7.77 -23.90 -12.07
C ALA A 151 -7.97 -23.52 -13.55
N GLY A 152 -9.17 -23.74 -14.11
CA GLY A 152 -9.48 -23.33 -15.47
C GLY A 152 -9.48 -21.81 -15.68
N LEU A 153 -9.93 -21.06 -14.69
CA LEU A 153 -9.87 -19.60 -14.69
C LEU A 153 -8.42 -19.10 -14.62
N VAL A 154 -7.59 -19.69 -13.78
CA VAL A 154 -6.16 -19.39 -13.68
C VAL A 154 -5.44 -19.69 -14.97
N GLU A 155 -5.68 -20.86 -15.57
CA GLU A 155 -5.07 -21.27 -16.85
C GLU A 155 -5.48 -20.30 -17.96
N ARG A 156 -6.75 -19.90 -18.03
CA ARG A 156 -7.25 -18.94 -19.03
C ARG A 156 -6.59 -17.57 -18.83
N PHE A 157 -6.44 -17.10 -17.60
CA PHE A 157 -5.73 -15.86 -17.28
C PHE A 157 -4.28 -15.94 -17.78
N ALA A 158 -3.54 -16.99 -17.44
CA ALA A 158 -2.14 -17.16 -17.87
C ALA A 158 -2.03 -17.21 -19.40
N THR A 159 -2.93 -17.93 -20.07
CA THR A 159 -2.96 -18.07 -21.54
C THR A 159 -3.28 -16.74 -22.24
N ALA A 160 -4.18 -15.93 -21.69
CA ALA A 160 -4.55 -14.63 -22.26
C ALA A 160 -3.38 -13.62 -22.25
N GLU A 161 -2.45 -13.77 -21.34
CA GLU A 161 -1.25 -12.92 -21.22
C GLU A 161 -0.08 -13.43 -22.11
N HIS A 162 -0.20 -14.58 -22.77
CA HIS A 162 0.86 -15.14 -23.61
C HIS A 162 1.19 -14.22 -24.80
N PRO A 163 2.47 -14.00 -25.18
CA PRO A 163 3.70 -14.61 -24.64
C PRO A 163 4.28 -13.93 -23.39
N PHE A 164 3.64 -12.91 -22.83
CA PHE A 164 4.12 -12.12 -21.70
C PHE A 164 3.60 -12.62 -20.34
N CYS A 165 3.02 -13.83 -20.29
CA CYS A 165 2.50 -14.43 -19.06
C CYS A 165 3.55 -14.55 -17.94
N HIS A 166 4.85 -14.65 -18.28
CA HIS A 166 5.93 -14.65 -17.31
C HIS A 166 6.02 -13.34 -16.48
N GLU A 167 5.55 -12.22 -17.00
CA GLU A 167 5.57 -10.95 -16.25
C GLU A 167 4.43 -10.90 -15.23
N ARG A 168 3.18 -11.11 -15.66
CA ARG A 168 2.00 -10.97 -14.80
C ARG A 168 1.71 -12.22 -13.97
N SER A 169 1.81 -13.40 -14.57
CA SER A 169 1.51 -14.64 -13.87
C SER A 169 2.59 -14.96 -12.82
N ALA A 170 3.87 -14.67 -13.09
CA ALA A 170 4.92 -14.83 -12.10
C ALA A 170 4.75 -13.87 -10.91
N ALA A 171 4.35 -12.62 -11.16
CA ALA A 171 4.06 -11.66 -10.12
C ALA A 171 2.87 -12.13 -9.25
N LEU A 172 1.79 -12.61 -9.87
CA LEU A 172 0.62 -13.17 -9.20
C LEU A 172 0.98 -14.38 -8.34
N ALA A 173 1.75 -15.34 -8.87
CA ALA A 173 2.23 -16.51 -8.12
C ALA A 173 3.13 -16.11 -6.95
N THR A 174 3.98 -15.11 -7.13
CA THR A 174 4.85 -14.57 -6.06
C THR A 174 4.04 -13.95 -4.93
N GLU A 175 3.00 -13.17 -5.24
CA GLU A 175 2.10 -12.62 -4.23
C GLU A 175 1.33 -13.73 -3.49
N ALA A 176 0.87 -14.76 -4.21
CA ALA A 176 0.21 -15.90 -3.61
C ALA A 176 1.13 -16.67 -2.63
N GLN A 177 2.39 -16.91 -3.01
CA GLN A 177 3.39 -17.50 -2.12
C GLN A 177 3.64 -16.63 -0.88
N ARG A 178 3.80 -15.32 -1.07
CA ARG A 178 3.95 -14.36 0.03
C ARG A 178 2.74 -14.38 0.96
N ALA A 179 1.54 -14.46 0.40
CA ALA A 179 0.30 -14.55 1.14
C ALA A 179 0.23 -15.81 2.02
N LEU A 180 0.64 -16.98 1.50
CA LEU A 180 0.72 -18.22 2.28
C LEU A 180 1.71 -18.14 3.46
N VAL A 181 2.83 -17.42 3.27
CA VAL A 181 3.82 -17.22 4.34
C VAL A 181 3.32 -16.26 5.42
N LEU A 182 2.72 -15.15 5.01
CA LEU A 182 2.26 -14.11 5.94
C LEU A 182 0.97 -14.50 6.67
N PHE A 183 0.12 -15.30 6.02
CA PHE A 183 -1.21 -15.69 6.51
C PHE A 183 -1.42 -17.20 6.42
N PRO A 184 -0.65 -18.03 7.16
CA PRO A 184 -0.70 -19.48 7.03
C PRO A 184 -2.09 -20.07 7.34
N GLY A 185 -2.92 -19.38 8.13
CA GLY A 185 -4.31 -19.75 8.38
C GLY A 185 -5.31 -19.30 7.32
N GLY A 186 -4.91 -18.50 6.32
CA GLY A 186 -5.76 -18.03 5.22
C GLY A 186 -6.91 -17.07 5.59
N GLN A 187 -7.27 -16.98 6.86
CA GLN A 187 -8.52 -16.34 7.30
C GLN A 187 -8.55 -14.84 7.02
N CYS A 188 -7.43 -14.15 7.20
CA CYS A 188 -7.33 -12.70 7.00
C CYS A 188 -7.49 -12.28 5.51
N LEU A 189 -7.09 -13.16 4.59
CA LEU A 189 -7.25 -12.94 3.15
C LEU A 189 -8.63 -13.32 2.65
N LYS A 190 -9.22 -14.40 3.19
CA LYS A 190 -10.56 -14.85 2.84
C LYS A 190 -11.65 -13.80 3.07
N GLU A 191 -11.46 -12.90 4.03
CA GLU A 191 -12.35 -11.76 4.27
C GLU A 191 -12.29 -10.72 3.14
N ARG A 192 -11.20 -10.70 2.36
CA ARG A 192 -10.98 -9.78 1.24
C ARG A 192 -11.23 -10.44 -0.10
N LEU A 193 -10.76 -11.67 -0.25
CA LEU A 193 -10.85 -12.48 -1.47
C LEU A 193 -11.41 -13.85 -1.06
N SER A 194 -12.65 -14.13 -1.41
CA SER A 194 -13.35 -15.35 -0.97
C SER A 194 -12.64 -16.65 -1.38
N TRP A 195 -11.92 -16.63 -2.49
CA TRP A 195 -11.15 -17.75 -3.03
C TRP A 195 -9.74 -17.89 -2.42
N ALA A 196 -9.21 -16.84 -1.79
CA ALA A 196 -7.82 -16.81 -1.26
C ALA A 196 -7.69 -17.60 0.05
N THR A 197 -8.09 -18.85 0.01
CA THR A 197 -7.83 -19.86 1.02
C THR A 197 -6.44 -20.46 0.82
N HIS A 198 -5.93 -21.23 1.79
CA HIS A 198 -4.68 -21.98 1.63
C HIS A 198 -4.70 -22.84 0.35
N ASP A 199 -5.78 -23.60 0.14
CA ASP A 199 -5.93 -24.48 -1.01
C ASP A 199 -6.04 -23.70 -2.32
N GLY A 200 -6.84 -22.61 -2.35
CA GLY A 200 -6.99 -21.77 -3.53
C GLY A 200 -5.68 -21.08 -3.95
N LEU A 201 -4.90 -20.56 -2.99
CA LEU A 201 -3.59 -19.98 -3.28
C LEU A 201 -2.60 -21.03 -3.77
N THR A 202 -2.63 -22.24 -3.21
CA THR A 202 -1.79 -23.35 -3.66
C THR A 202 -2.17 -23.79 -5.07
N GLU A 203 -3.46 -23.98 -5.35
CA GLU A 203 -3.95 -24.33 -6.69
C GLU A 203 -3.57 -23.27 -7.73
N LEU A 204 -3.66 -21.99 -7.39
CA LEU A 204 -3.23 -20.89 -8.26
C LEU A 204 -1.73 -21.02 -8.60
N ILE A 205 -0.88 -21.21 -7.59
CA ILE A 205 0.57 -21.33 -7.77
C ILE A 205 0.90 -22.54 -8.65
N ASP A 206 0.31 -23.70 -8.37
CA ASP A 206 0.56 -24.94 -9.11
C ASP A 206 0.09 -24.81 -10.55
N THR A 207 -1.07 -24.21 -10.79
CA THR A 207 -1.61 -24.00 -12.15
C THR A 207 -0.69 -23.09 -12.97
N ILE A 208 -0.24 -21.95 -12.41
CA ILE A 208 0.69 -21.05 -13.09
C ILE A 208 2.03 -21.77 -13.37
N ASN A 209 2.59 -22.48 -12.39
CA ASN A 209 3.84 -23.21 -12.57
C ASN A 209 3.74 -24.27 -13.69
N ASN A 210 2.63 -25.00 -13.73
CA ASN A 210 2.37 -26.00 -14.78
C ASN A 210 2.25 -25.36 -16.17
N HIS A 211 1.57 -24.20 -16.26
CA HIS A 211 1.49 -23.41 -17.49
C HIS A 211 2.88 -22.98 -17.96
N MET A 212 3.67 -22.39 -17.05
CA MET A 212 5.03 -21.93 -17.39
C MET A 212 5.95 -23.05 -17.84
N GLN A 213 5.86 -24.23 -17.23
CA GLN A 213 6.64 -25.40 -17.65
C GLN A 213 6.25 -25.93 -19.03
N ARG A 214 4.97 -25.87 -19.41
CA ARG A 214 4.50 -26.36 -20.72
C ARG A 214 4.83 -25.41 -21.87
N GLU A 215 4.65 -24.12 -21.64
CA GLU A 215 4.67 -23.11 -22.70
C GLU A 215 6.00 -22.38 -22.83
N HIS A 216 6.89 -22.49 -21.83
CA HIS A 216 8.15 -21.73 -21.77
C HIS A 216 9.40 -22.61 -21.48
N SER A 217 9.30 -23.93 -21.62
CA SER A 217 10.43 -24.88 -21.46
C SER A 217 11.21 -25.09 -22.74
#